data_c2e4cb66d88c1c1af56d32dcecb955b2
#
_entry.id   c2e4cb66d88c1c1af56d32dcecb955b2
#
_cell.length_a   1.000
_cell.length_b   1.000
_cell.length_c   1.000
_cell.angle_alpha   90.00
_cell.angle_beta   90.00
_cell.angle_gamma   90.00
#
_symmetry.space_group_name_H-M   'P 1'
#
loop_
_entity.id
_entity.type
_entity.pdbx_description
1 polymer ?
#
loop_
_entity_poly.entity_id
_entity_poly.type
_entity_poly.pdbx_seq_one_letter_code
_entity_poly.pdbx_strand_id
1 'polypeptide(L)'
;MILTNSKFISLSALIAVAIAAPVTSAKTFKMALGDAAGGTQWELGTKFSELMEKKTNGSVKLDLFPNGQLGNEQDTVNNAAIGLLDFSVLAINNVTPFSPSVGLLTMPYLIQSAEEAKKLTQGAVGDELVKNTIRDANVRIVGWAYSGFRVLTNSKRPVKTLEDLKGLVIRVPKNDIMISAYQAWGINPTPMAWSETFTGLQQGVVDGQDNPYITVHAMKFNEVQKYITNIRYIFSIEPLIVSESIFQEQSKDIQEAILSAGKEATEYSYQFLLESEDRIRKDLVAKGMVITEPADGEKEWISKVTKEVWPKFYASIGGKEKLDNTLKSLGR
;
A
#
# COMPACT_ATOMS: atom_id res chain seq x y z
N MET A 1 -3.83 72.60 -68.24
CA MET A 1 -2.55 71.94 -67.96
C MET A 1 -2.35 72.00 -66.43
N ILE A 2 -2.89 71.02 -65.75
CA ILE A 2 -2.68 70.80 -64.31
C ILE A 2 -2.55 69.29 -64.05
N LEU A 3 -1.38 68.84 -63.73
CA LEU A 3 -1.03 67.51 -63.37
C LEU A 3 -1.39 67.27 -61.89
N THR A 4 -2.21 66.30 -61.59
CA THR A 4 -2.47 65.82 -60.20
C THR A 4 -1.73 64.53 -59.95
N ASN A 5 -0.74 64.58 -59.06
CA ASN A 5 -0.02 63.42 -58.53
C ASN A 5 -0.86 62.69 -57.53
N SER A 6 -1.22 61.45 -57.80
CA SER A 6 -1.85 60.47 -56.87
C SER A 6 -0.75 59.67 -56.19
N LYS A 7 -0.59 59.82 -54.87
CA LYS A 7 0.28 58.98 -54.02
C LYS A 7 -0.49 57.76 -53.62
N PHE A 8 -0.07 56.55 -54.08
CA PHE A 8 -0.50 55.31 -53.59
C PHE A 8 0.22 54.98 -52.26
N ILE A 9 -0.52 54.88 -51.15
CA ILE A 9 -0.04 54.38 -49.88
C ILE A 9 -0.31 52.88 -49.82
N SER A 10 0.74 52.07 -49.94
CA SER A 10 0.68 50.62 -49.76
C SER A 10 0.58 50.27 -48.28
N LEU A 11 -0.56 49.81 -47.84
CA LEU A 11 -0.79 49.32 -46.48
C LEU A 11 -0.38 47.84 -46.44
N SER A 12 0.81 47.54 -45.95
CA SER A 12 1.29 46.14 -45.71
C SER A 12 0.65 45.61 -44.44
N ALA A 13 -0.37 44.76 -44.57
CA ALA A 13 -0.97 44.02 -43.45
C ALA A 13 -0.02 42.90 -43.00
N LEU A 14 0.61 43.05 -41.83
CA LEU A 14 1.31 41.92 -41.16
C LEU A 14 0.27 40.95 -40.60
N ILE A 15 0.11 39.81 -41.26
CA ILE A 15 -0.66 38.67 -40.71
C ILE A 15 0.22 37.96 -39.67
N ALA A 16 -0.04 38.20 -38.38
CA ALA A 16 0.54 37.40 -37.30
C ALA A 16 -0.16 36.05 -37.28
N VAL A 17 0.50 35.01 -37.81
CA VAL A 17 0.07 33.62 -37.65
C VAL A 17 0.34 33.24 -36.22
N ALA A 18 -0.69 33.23 -35.37
CA ALA A 18 -0.65 32.63 -34.07
C ALA A 18 -0.56 31.11 -34.26
N ILE A 19 0.63 30.55 -34.06
CA ILE A 19 0.84 29.10 -33.99
C ILE A 19 0.15 28.67 -32.69
N ALA A 20 -1.10 28.19 -32.79
CA ALA A 20 -1.75 27.51 -31.70
C ALA A 20 -0.96 26.22 -31.44
N ALA A 21 -0.24 26.17 -30.31
CA ALA A 21 0.36 24.92 -29.86
C ALA A 21 -0.77 23.88 -29.71
N PRO A 22 -0.59 22.65 -30.20
CA PRO A 22 -1.60 21.62 -30.06
C PRO A 22 -1.87 21.43 -28.55
N VAL A 23 -3.11 21.63 -28.13
CA VAL A 23 -3.57 21.26 -26.79
C VAL A 23 -3.54 19.73 -26.76
N THR A 24 -2.42 19.17 -26.32
CA THR A 24 -2.31 17.74 -26.07
C THR A 24 -3.25 17.44 -24.91
N SER A 25 -4.34 16.71 -25.16
CA SER A 25 -5.22 16.22 -24.10
C SER A 25 -4.37 15.46 -23.07
N ALA A 26 -4.54 15.79 -21.79
CA ALA A 26 -3.83 15.11 -20.72
C ALA A 26 -4.17 13.60 -20.76
N LYS A 27 -3.15 12.77 -20.67
CA LYS A 27 -3.34 11.32 -20.50
C LYS A 27 -3.80 11.08 -19.07
N THR A 28 -4.92 10.40 -18.89
CA THR A 28 -5.44 10.08 -17.57
C THR A 28 -5.26 8.60 -17.28
N PHE A 29 -4.57 8.29 -16.17
CA PHE A 29 -4.43 6.95 -15.63
C PHE A 29 -5.41 6.72 -14.49
N LYS A 30 -5.83 5.47 -14.30
CA LYS A 30 -6.68 5.03 -13.18
C LYS A 30 -5.82 4.41 -12.08
N MET A 31 -6.08 4.80 -10.83
CA MET A 31 -5.43 4.22 -9.67
C MET A 31 -6.46 3.67 -8.69
N ALA A 32 -6.38 2.35 -8.42
CA ALA A 32 -7.18 1.70 -7.40
C ALA A 32 -6.53 1.84 -6.02
N LEU A 33 -7.34 2.10 -4.99
CA LEU A 33 -6.94 2.22 -3.59
C LEU A 33 -7.93 1.40 -2.74
N GLY A 34 -7.44 0.56 -1.84
CA GLY A 34 -8.29 -0.20 -0.91
C GLY A 34 -8.84 0.66 0.22
N ASP A 35 -8.04 1.62 0.71
CA ASP A 35 -8.38 2.46 1.85
C ASP A 35 -9.33 3.62 1.47
N ALA A 36 -10.03 4.12 2.50
CA ALA A 36 -10.73 5.39 2.45
C ALA A 36 -9.76 6.58 2.48
N ALA A 37 -10.27 7.78 2.20
CA ALA A 37 -9.53 9.02 2.36
C ALA A 37 -8.98 9.15 3.80
N GLY A 38 -7.71 9.55 3.92
CA GLY A 38 -6.97 9.61 5.18
C GLY A 38 -6.27 8.31 5.58
N GLY A 39 -6.46 7.23 4.83
CA GLY A 39 -5.66 6.01 4.95
C GLY A 39 -4.32 6.12 4.22
N THR A 40 -3.39 5.24 4.54
CA THR A 40 -2.02 5.29 3.99
C THR A 40 -2.00 5.16 2.47
N GLN A 41 -2.84 4.30 1.90
CA GLN A 41 -2.94 4.13 0.44
C GLN A 41 -3.43 5.41 -0.23
N TRP A 42 -4.43 6.07 0.37
CA TRP A 42 -4.95 7.35 -0.12
C TRP A 42 -3.88 8.44 -0.10
N GLU A 43 -3.16 8.57 1.01
CA GLU A 43 -2.11 9.59 1.16
C GLU A 43 -0.97 9.38 0.15
N LEU A 44 -0.50 8.14 -0.04
CA LEU A 44 0.51 7.83 -1.05
C LEU A 44 -0.01 8.12 -2.47
N GLY A 45 -1.23 7.65 -2.79
CA GLY A 45 -1.82 7.81 -4.12
C GLY A 45 -2.06 9.27 -4.48
N THR A 46 -2.57 10.07 -3.53
CA THR A 46 -2.77 11.52 -3.71
C THR A 46 -1.43 12.22 -3.93
N LYS A 47 -0.43 11.92 -3.11
CA LYS A 47 0.90 12.51 -3.26
C LYS A 47 1.55 12.15 -4.58
N PHE A 48 1.46 10.89 -4.98
CA PHE A 48 1.95 10.44 -6.28
C PHE A 48 1.24 11.15 -7.44
N SER A 49 -0.08 11.31 -7.38
CA SER A 49 -0.87 12.02 -8.39
C SER A 49 -0.44 13.48 -8.55
N GLU A 50 -0.28 14.21 -7.43
CA GLU A 50 0.24 15.59 -7.43
C GLU A 50 1.63 15.68 -8.08
N LEU A 51 2.52 14.75 -7.71
CA LEU A 51 3.88 14.74 -8.25
C LEU A 51 3.90 14.41 -9.74
N MET A 52 3.06 13.49 -10.20
CA MET A 52 2.93 13.17 -11.63
C MET A 52 2.45 14.36 -12.44
N GLU A 53 1.39 15.04 -11.99
CA GLU A 53 0.90 16.25 -12.68
C GLU A 53 1.98 17.33 -12.76
N LYS A 54 2.69 17.57 -11.65
CA LYS A 54 3.79 18.54 -11.59
C LYS A 54 4.96 18.18 -12.52
N LYS A 55 5.44 16.91 -12.46
CA LYS A 55 6.62 16.46 -13.23
C LYS A 55 6.35 16.36 -14.72
N THR A 56 5.10 16.19 -15.12
CA THR A 56 4.71 16.10 -16.52
C THR A 56 4.07 17.39 -17.06
N ASN A 57 4.16 18.49 -16.32
CA ASN A 57 3.55 19.79 -16.67
C ASN A 57 2.07 19.66 -17.04
N GLY A 58 1.32 18.82 -16.32
CA GLY A 58 -0.11 18.59 -16.53
C GLY A 58 -0.48 17.67 -17.70
N SER A 59 0.52 17.10 -18.40
CA SER A 59 0.25 16.17 -19.52
C SER A 59 -0.20 14.78 -19.06
N VAL A 60 0.03 14.44 -17.78
CA VAL A 60 -0.44 13.20 -17.14
C VAL A 60 -1.23 13.53 -15.89
N LYS A 61 -2.41 12.90 -15.73
CA LYS A 61 -3.28 12.97 -14.56
C LYS A 61 -3.62 11.57 -14.07
N LEU A 62 -4.03 11.45 -12.81
CA LEU A 62 -4.51 10.20 -12.24
C LEU A 62 -5.91 10.41 -11.65
N ASP A 63 -6.85 9.53 -12.01
CA ASP A 63 -8.13 9.39 -11.34
C ASP A 63 -7.99 8.36 -10.22
N LEU A 64 -8.28 8.76 -8.99
CA LEU A 64 -8.15 7.94 -7.78
C LEU A 64 -9.49 7.30 -7.44
N PHE A 65 -9.50 5.98 -7.23
CA PHE A 65 -10.68 5.18 -6.91
C PHE A 65 -10.50 4.51 -5.53
N PRO A 66 -10.88 5.17 -4.42
CA PRO A 66 -10.74 4.65 -3.06
C PRO A 66 -11.78 3.57 -2.72
N ASN A 67 -11.66 2.99 -1.50
CA ASN A 67 -12.61 2.04 -0.93
C ASN A 67 -12.87 0.79 -1.80
N GLY A 68 -11.87 0.34 -2.57
CA GLY A 68 -12.01 -0.84 -3.40
C GLY A 68 -13.00 -0.70 -4.56
N GLN A 69 -13.27 0.52 -5.04
CA GLN A 69 -14.22 0.79 -6.14
C GLN A 69 -13.89 0.05 -7.44
N LEU A 70 -12.62 -0.29 -7.67
CA LEU A 70 -12.17 -1.05 -8.85
C LEU A 70 -11.92 -2.54 -8.57
N GLY A 71 -12.48 -3.08 -7.50
CA GLY A 71 -12.34 -4.47 -7.06
C GLY A 71 -11.56 -4.62 -5.76
N ASN A 72 -11.47 -5.86 -5.26
CA ASN A 72 -10.62 -6.14 -4.11
C ASN A 72 -9.13 -6.07 -4.49
N GLU A 73 -8.23 -6.00 -3.50
CA GLU A 73 -6.82 -5.76 -3.74
C GLU A 73 -6.16 -6.82 -4.64
N GLN A 74 -6.52 -8.12 -4.51
CA GLN A 74 -5.98 -9.16 -5.40
C GLN A 74 -6.50 -9.02 -6.84
N ASP A 75 -7.77 -8.60 -7.01
CA ASP A 75 -8.31 -8.32 -8.35
C ASP A 75 -7.56 -7.16 -9.01
N THR A 76 -7.17 -6.12 -8.24
CA THR A 76 -6.41 -4.99 -8.78
C THR A 76 -5.01 -5.39 -9.23
N VAL A 77 -4.34 -6.33 -8.53
CA VAL A 77 -3.07 -6.90 -9.01
C VAL A 77 -3.27 -7.64 -10.33
N ASN A 78 -4.28 -8.51 -10.40
CA ASN A 78 -4.58 -9.25 -11.62
C ASN A 78 -4.93 -8.32 -12.80
N ASN A 79 -5.76 -7.29 -12.57
CA ASN A 79 -6.13 -6.32 -13.59
C ASN A 79 -4.93 -5.50 -14.07
N ALA A 80 -4.01 -5.13 -13.18
CA ALA A 80 -2.75 -4.48 -13.55
C ALA A 80 -1.83 -5.42 -14.35
N ALA A 81 -1.75 -6.70 -13.95
CA ALA A 81 -0.93 -7.70 -14.64
C ALA A 81 -1.32 -7.89 -16.12
N ILE A 82 -2.60 -7.75 -16.45
CA ILE A 82 -3.13 -7.89 -17.83
C ILE A 82 -3.39 -6.54 -18.53
N GLY A 83 -2.99 -5.42 -17.93
CA GLY A 83 -3.10 -4.08 -18.52
C GLY A 83 -4.51 -3.46 -18.51
N LEU A 84 -5.44 -3.98 -17.72
CA LEU A 84 -6.79 -3.41 -17.55
C LEU A 84 -6.85 -2.30 -16.49
N LEU A 85 -5.85 -2.21 -15.62
CA LEU A 85 -5.69 -1.18 -14.60
C LEU A 85 -4.28 -0.61 -14.68
N ASP A 86 -4.16 0.72 -14.60
CA ASP A 86 -2.84 1.37 -14.72
C ASP A 86 -2.04 1.25 -13.43
N PHE A 87 -2.61 1.69 -12.29
CA PHE A 87 -1.95 1.72 -10.99
C PHE A 87 -2.83 1.13 -9.89
N SER A 88 -2.20 0.60 -8.85
CA SER A 88 -2.88 0.27 -7.59
C SER A 88 -1.95 0.51 -6.40
N VAL A 89 -2.51 0.95 -5.27
CA VAL A 89 -1.86 0.90 -3.96
C VAL A 89 -2.63 -0.10 -3.11
N LEU A 90 -1.93 -1.06 -2.52
CA LEU A 90 -2.53 -2.19 -1.82
C LEU A 90 -1.56 -2.77 -0.78
N ALA A 91 -2.07 -3.52 0.19
CA ALA A 91 -1.20 -4.19 1.14
C ALA A 91 -0.36 -5.30 0.47
N ILE A 92 0.96 -5.35 0.77
CA ILE A 92 1.93 -6.26 0.10
C ILE A 92 1.54 -7.73 0.21
N ASN A 93 0.84 -8.14 1.27
CA ASN A 93 0.37 -9.51 1.43
C ASN A 93 -0.60 -9.96 0.32
N ASN A 94 -1.27 -9.03 -0.36
CA ASN A 94 -2.16 -9.33 -1.49
C ASN A 94 -1.39 -9.50 -2.82
N VAL A 95 -0.11 -9.15 -2.88
CA VAL A 95 0.78 -9.45 -4.01
C VAL A 95 1.38 -10.85 -3.90
N THR A 96 1.46 -11.42 -2.69
CA THR A 96 2.09 -12.72 -2.41
C THR A 96 1.58 -13.87 -3.30
N PRO A 97 0.27 -14.01 -3.61
CA PRO A 97 -0.21 -15.06 -4.51
C PRO A 97 0.34 -14.96 -5.95
N PHE A 98 0.73 -13.78 -6.37
CA PHE A 98 1.23 -13.50 -7.73
C PHE A 98 2.77 -13.52 -7.80
N SER A 99 3.46 -13.08 -6.73
CA SER A 99 4.91 -13.09 -6.60
C SER A 99 5.28 -13.51 -5.16
N PRO A 100 5.46 -14.82 -4.90
CA PRO A 100 5.62 -15.35 -3.54
C PRO A 100 6.79 -14.76 -2.76
N SER A 101 7.85 -14.30 -3.43
CA SER A 101 9.03 -13.71 -2.80
C SER A 101 8.73 -12.47 -1.95
N VAL A 102 7.68 -11.71 -2.28
CA VAL A 102 7.27 -10.53 -1.50
C VAL A 102 6.76 -10.91 -0.10
N GLY A 103 6.41 -12.19 0.10
CA GLY A 103 6.08 -12.76 1.40
C GLY A 103 7.17 -12.55 2.46
N LEU A 104 8.42 -12.33 2.04
CA LEU A 104 9.50 -11.95 2.96
C LEU A 104 9.13 -10.72 3.82
N LEU A 105 8.49 -9.71 3.25
CA LEU A 105 8.06 -8.50 3.96
C LEU A 105 6.86 -8.73 4.89
N THR A 106 6.19 -9.89 4.78
CA THR A 106 5.07 -10.27 5.65
C THR A 106 5.42 -11.38 6.64
N MET A 107 6.71 -11.77 6.71
CA MET A 107 7.15 -12.75 7.72
C MET A 107 6.94 -12.17 9.12
N PRO A 108 6.17 -12.86 9.99
CA PRO A 108 5.86 -12.34 11.32
C PRO A 108 7.12 -12.02 12.13
N TYR A 109 7.15 -10.82 12.74
CA TYR A 109 8.27 -10.30 13.56
C TYR A 109 9.62 -10.15 12.83
N LEU A 110 9.63 -10.23 11.50
CA LEU A 110 10.84 -9.95 10.72
C LEU A 110 11.22 -8.46 10.79
N ILE A 111 10.25 -7.58 10.59
CA ILE A 111 10.44 -6.13 10.62
C ILE A 111 10.02 -5.62 12.00
N GLN A 112 10.89 -4.88 12.68
CA GLN A 112 10.68 -4.43 14.05
C GLN A 112 10.62 -2.90 14.20
N SER A 113 10.85 -2.15 13.12
CA SER A 113 10.70 -0.70 13.10
C SER A 113 10.39 -0.15 11.70
N ALA A 114 9.95 1.11 11.64
CA ALA A 114 9.75 1.81 10.38
C ALA A 114 11.07 1.99 9.61
N GLU A 115 12.19 2.18 10.31
CA GLU A 115 13.52 2.29 9.72
C GLU A 115 13.94 0.97 9.06
N GLU A 116 13.67 -0.17 9.70
CA GLU A 116 13.92 -1.48 9.11
C GLU A 116 13.07 -1.70 7.85
N ALA A 117 11.78 -1.35 7.88
CA ALA A 117 10.91 -1.42 6.72
C ALA A 117 11.45 -0.57 5.56
N LYS A 118 11.84 0.69 5.84
CA LYS A 118 12.45 1.59 4.86
C LYS A 118 13.75 1.03 4.31
N LYS A 119 14.63 0.52 5.18
CA LYS A 119 15.91 -0.09 4.79
C LYS A 119 15.74 -1.28 3.86
N LEU A 120 14.76 -2.14 4.11
CA LEU A 120 14.49 -3.30 3.25
C LEU A 120 13.89 -2.89 1.91
N THR A 121 12.88 -2.04 1.91
CA THR A 121 12.15 -1.68 0.69
C THR A 121 12.92 -0.75 -0.23
N GLN A 122 13.79 0.11 0.31
CA GLN A 122 14.62 1.03 -0.48
C GLN A 122 16.06 0.54 -0.66
N GLY A 123 16.36 -0.69 -0.28
CA GLY A 123 17.67 -1.33 -0.45
C GLY A 123 17.63 -2.51 -1.43
N ALA A 124 18.70 -3.29 -1.43
CA ALA A 124 18.88 -4.44 -2.34
C ALA A 124 17.72 -5.47 -2.28
N VAL A 125 17.09 -5.63 -1.11
CA VAL A 125 15.92 -6.50 -0.96
C VAL A 125 14.74 -5.95 -1.77
N GLY A 126 14.44 -4.66 -1.64
CA GLY A 126 13.37 -4.00 -2.40
C GLY A 126 13.61 -4.05 -3.91
N ASP A 127 14.85 -3.78 -4.34
CA ASP A 127 15.25 -3.87 -5.76
C ASP A 127 15.03 -5.27 -6.34
N GLU A 128 15.32 -6.30 -5.55
CA GLU A 128 15.08 -7.69 -5.97
C GLU A 128 13.58 -7.99 -6.05
N LEU A 129 12.80 -7.53 -5.07
CA LEU A 129 11.35 -7.74 -5.05
C LEU A 129 10.67 -7.04 -6.24
N VAL A 130 11.12 -5.83 -6.62
CA VAL A 130 10.66 -5.14 -7.84
C VAL A 130 10.91 -6.00 -9.08
N LYS A 131 12.11 -6.56 -9.24
CA LYS A 131 12.44 -7.46 -10.36
C LYS A 131 11.56 -8.73 -10.36
N ASN A 132 11.32 -9.28 -9.18
CA ASN A 132 10.50 -10.47 -9.03
C ASN A 132 9.03 -10.19 -9.38
N THR A 133 8.44 -9.09 -8.93
CA THR A 133 7.04 -8.75 -9.27
C THR A 133 6.85 -8.46 -10.75
N ILE A 134 7.85 -7.89 -11.44
CA ILE A 134 7.83 -7.74 -12.89
C ILE A 134 7.82 -9.11 -13.58
N ARG A 135 8.72 -10.01 -13.18
CA ARG A 135 8.84 -11.35 -13.77
C ARG A 135 7.62 -12.22 -13.52
N ASP A 136 7.14 -12.24 -12.28
CA ASP A 136 6.14 -13.20 -11.78
C ASP A 136 4.71 -12.74 -12.02
N ALA A 137 4.47 -11.43 -11.91
CA ALA A 137 3.13 -10.83 -11.88
C ALA A 137 2.91 -9.74 -12.94
N ASN A 138 3.89 -9.46 -13.82
CA ASN A 138 3.81 -8.38 -14.81
C ASN A 138 3.38 -7.03 -14.23
N VAL A 139 3.77 -6.75 -12.97
CA VAL A 139 3.57 -5.47 -12.30
C VAL A 139 4.89 -4.96 -11.75
N ARG A 140 5.08 -3.64 -11.81
CA ARG A 140 6.26 -2.96 -11.29
C ARG A 140 5.89 -2.20 -10.02
N ILE A 141 6.63 -2.41 -8.95
CA ILE A 141 6.54 -1.56 -7.77
C ILE A 141 7.37 -0.29 -8.05
N VAL A 142 6.73 0.87 -7.93
CA VAL A 142 7.35 2.19 -8.17
C VAL A 142 7.41 3.06 -6.92
N GLY A 143 6.75 2.64 -5.85
CA GLY A 143 6.75 3.34 -4.57
C GLY A 143 6.29 2.43 -3.43
N TRP A 144 6.48 2.88 -2.20
CA TRP A 144 6.15 2.15 -0.98
C TRP A 144 5.44 3.07 0.01
N ALA A 145 4.32 2.63 0.56
CA ALA A 145 3.71 3.25 1.72
C ALA A 145 4.02 2.45 2.99
N TYR A 146 4.06 3.14 4.11
CA TYR A 146 4.33 2.58 5.43
C TYR A 146 3.16 2.91 6.35
N SER A 147 2.44 1.88 6.80
CA SER A 147 1.22 2.03 7.60
C SER A 147 1.45 1.77 9.09
N GLY A 148 2.62 1.28 9.46
CA GLY A 148 2.93 0.90 10.84
C GLY A 148 2.59 -0.55 11.16
N PHE A 149 2.67 -0.90 12.45
CA PHE A 149 2.40 -2.27 12.89
C PHE A 149 0.91 -2.58 12.89
N ARG A 150 0.59 -3.79 12.44
CA ARG A 150 -0.76 -4.33 12.53
C ARG A 150 -1.08 -4.63 14.00
N VAL A 151 -2.22 -4.14 14.45
CA VAL A 151 -2.79 -4.40 15.78
C VAL A 151 -4.04 -5.26 15.62
N LEU A 152 -4.28 -6.18 16.56
CA LEU A 152 -5.50 -6.97 16.58
C LEU A 152 -6.64 -6.12 17.13
N THR A 153 -7.78 -6.03 16.42
CA THR A 153 -9.00 -5.44 16.96
C THR A 153 -10.08 -6.51 17.14
N ASN A 154 -10.96 -6.35 18.12
CA ASN A 154 -12.16 -7.17 18.27
C ASN A 154 -13.28 -6.45 19.01
N SER A 155 -14.51 -6.96 18.87
CA SER A 155 -15.71 -6.38 19.54
C SER A 155 -16.02 -7.01 20.90
N LYS A 156 -15.35 -8.11 21.29
CA LYS A 156 -15.79 -8.97 22.41
C LYS A 156 -15.08 -8.69 23.73
N ARG A 157 -13.74 -8.68 23.74
CA ARG A 157 -12.95 -8.62 24.99
C ARG A 157 -11.51 -8.16 24.77
N PRO A 158 -10.85 -7.64 25.82
CA PRO A 158 -9.40 -7.49 25.77
C PRO A 158 -8.71 -8.83 25.53
N VAL A 159 -7.64 -8.82 24.73
CA VAL A 159 -6.77 -9.98 24.46
C VAL A 159 -5.37 -9.63 24.95
N LYS A 160 -4.82 -10.39 25.90
CA LYS A 160 -3.45 -10.20 26.43
C LYS A 160 -2.57 -11.41 26.18
N THR A 161 -3.18 -12.59 26.08
CA THR A 161 -2.50 -13.89 25.93
C THR A 161 -3.07 -14.63 24.73
N LEU A 162 -2.40 -15.68 24.29
CA LEU A 162 -2.91 -16.57 23.25
C LEU A 162 -4.19 -17.29 23.70
N GLU A 163 -4.36 -17.55 25.00
CA GLU A 163 -5.57 -18.17 25.55
C GLU A 163 -6.80 -17.26 25.33
N ASP A 164 -6.63 -15.93 25.44
CA ASP A 164 -7.70 -14.97 25.23
C ASP A 164 -8.23 -14.93 23.78
N LEU A 165 -7.44 -15.46 22.82
CA LEU A 165 -7.88 -15.58 21.41
C LEU A 165 -8.93 -16.69 21.22
N LYS A 166 -8.96 -17.70 22.09
CA LYS A 166 -9.82 -18.87 21.90
C LYS A 166 -11.30 -18.46 21.82
N GLY A 167 -11.98 -18.99 20.80
CA GLY A 167 -13.38 -18.72 20.54
C GLY A 167 -13.67 -17.36 19.87
N LEU A 168 -12.64 -16.56 19.56
CA LEU A 168 -12.80 -15.40 18.68
C LEU A 168 -12.73 -15.84 17.22
N VAL A 169 -13.61 -15.29 16.39
CA VAL A 169 -13.58 -15.44 14.94
C VAL A 169 -12.84 -14.21 14.37
N ILE A 170 -11.58 -14.42 14.00
CA ILE A 170 -10.73 -13.34 13.51
C ILE A 170 -10.60 -13.40 12.00
N ARG A 171 -10.92 -12.30 11.32
CA ARG A 171 -10.66 -12.13 9.89
C ARG A 171 -9.18 -11.90 9.66
N VAL A 172 -8.65 -12.56 8.65
CA VAL A 172 -7.33 -12.24 8.06
C VAL A 172 -7.46 -12.05 6.55
N PRO A 173 -6.51 -11.36 5.89
CA PRO A 173 -6.42 -11.39 4.42
C PRO A 173 -6.26 -12.82 3.90
N LYS A 174 -6.59 -13.05 2.62
CA LYS A 174 -6.34 -14.32 1.92
C LYS A 174 -4.83 -14.49 1.66
N ASN A 175 -4.07 -14.73 2.74
CA ASN A 175 -2.61 -14.83 2.73
C ASN A 175 -2.17 -15.97 3.66
N ASP A 176 -1.45 -16.94 3.11
CA ASP A 176 -1.09 -18.19 3.82
C ASP A 176 -0.16 -17.94 5.02
N ILE A 177 0.73 -16.94 4.96
CA ILE A 177 1.62 -16.58 6.07
C ILE A 177 0.79 -16.09 7.25
N MET A 178 -0.15 -15.17 7.00
CA MET A 178 -1.01 -14.59 8.03
C MET A 178 -1.99 -15.63 8.60
N ILE A 179 -2.58 -16.48 7.74
CA ILE A 179 -3.42 -17.61 8.16
C ILE A 179 -2.61 -18.54 9.08
N SER A 180 -1.38 -18.90 8.67
CA SER A 180 -0.52 -19.79 9.45
C SER A 180 -0.10 -19.17 10.79
N ALA A 181 0.06 -17.84 10.88
CA ALA A 181 0.37 -17.18 12.14
C ALA A 181 -0.76 -17.34 13.16
N TYR A 182 -2.01 -17.09 12.78
CA TYR A 182 -3.16 -17.26 13.66
C TYR A 182 -3.39 -18.75 14.02
N GLN A 183 -3.13 -19.67 13.09
CA GLN A 183 -3.17 -21.11 13.39
C GLN A 183 -2.11 -21.52 14.42
N ALA A 184 -0.89 -21.00 14.31
CA ALA A 184 0.16 -21.23 15.31
C ALA A 184 -0.21 -20.65 16.69
N TRP A 185 -1.01 -19.56 16.72
CA TRP A 185 -1.56 -19.00 17.95
C TRP A 185 -2.79 -19.73 18.48
N GLY A 186 -3.22 -20.81 17.82
CA GLY A 186 -4.26 -21.73 18.32
C GLY A 186 -5.68 -21.41 17.89
N ILE A 187 -5.89 -20.57 16.87
CA ILE A 187 -7.20 -20.33 16.29
C ILE A 187 -7.21 -20.55 14.78
N ASN A 188 -8.37 -20.88 14.22
CA ASN A 188 -8.58 -20.88 12.78
C ASN A 188 -9.14 -19.53 12.35
N PRO A 189 -8.38 -18.68 11.65
CA PRO A 189 -8.87 -17.41 11.19
C PRO A 189 -9.82 -17.58 9.99
N THR A 190 -10.63 -16.57 9.71
CA THR A 190 -11.51 -16.49 8.55
C THR A 190 -10.86 -15.65 7.44
N PRO A 191 -10.32 -16.27 6.37
CA PRO A 191 -9.81 -15.51 5.23
C PRO A 191 -10.95 -14.76 4.52
N MET A 192 -10.81 -13.44 4.38
CA MET A 192 -11.84 -12.60 3.78
C MET A 192 -11.20 -11.44 3.00
N ALA A 193 -11.77 -11.07 1.85
CA ALA A 193 -11.30 -9.94 1.08
C ALA A 193 -11.41 -8.63 1.88
N TRP A 194 -10.55 -7.65 1.53
CA TRP A 194 -10.54 -6.37 2.24
C TRP A 194 -11.87 -5.64 2.12
N SER A 195 -12.44 -5.58 0.93
CA SER A 195 -13.73 -4.93 0.65
C SER A 195 -14.92 -5.48 1.43
N GLU A 196 -14.82 -6.70 1.95
CA GLU A 196 -15.87 -7.38 2.73
C GLU A 196 -15.69 -7.18 4.25
N THR A 197 -14.52 -6.69 4.69
CA THR A 197 -14.12 -6.73 6.09
C THR A 197 -15.01 -5.88 7.00
N PHE A 198 -15.30 -4.63 6.63
CA PHE A 198 -16.13 -3.74 7.45
C PHE A 198 -17.54 -4.33 7.64
N THR A 199 -18.16 -4.79 6.57
CA THR A 199 -19.48 -5.41 6.61
C THR A 199 -19.47 -6.70 7.45
N GLY A 200 -18.43 -7.54 7.30
CA GLY A 200 -18.27 -8.76 8.09
C GLY A 200 -18.17 -8.48 9.59
N LEU A 201 -17.43 -7.44 9.99
CA LEU A 201 -17.35 -6.97 11.37
C LEU A 201 -18.69 -6.38 11.86
N GLN A 202 -19.34 -5.56 11.05
CA GLN A 202 -20.60 -4.92 11.40
C GLN A 202 -21.74 -5.94 11.59
N GLN A 203 -21.78 -6.97 10.76
CA GLN A 203 -22.79 -8.04 10.84
C GLN A 203 -22.44 -9.13 11.85
N GLY A 204 -21.24 -9.09 12.47
CA GLY A 204 -20.78 -10.10 13.42
C GLY A 204 -20.44 -11.46 12.77
N VAL A 205 -20.18 -11.49 11.46
CA VAL A 205 -19.66 -12.68 10.76
C VAL A 205 -18.25 -13.01 11.29
N VAL A 206 -17.49 -11.97 11.63
CA VAL A 206 -16.21 -12.05 12.32
C VAL A 206 -16.22 -11.11 13.54
N ASP A 207 -15.53 -11.51 14.60
CA ASP A 207 -15.46 -10.75 15.86
C ASP A 207 -14.37 -9.68 15.80
N GLY A 208 -13.35 -9.88 14.96
CA GLY A 208 -12.20 -9.01 14.90
C GLY A 208 -11.38 -9.18 13.61
N GLN A 209 -10.36 -8.36 13.51
CA GLN A 209 -9.42 -8.32 12.41
C GLN A 209 -8.07 -7.76 12.88
N ASP A 210 -7.07 -7.70 12.03
CA ASP A 210 -5.83 -6.97 12.28
C ASP A 210 -5.49 -6.01 11.15
N ASN A 211 -5.11 -4.80 11.50
CA ASN A 211 -4.62 -3.73 10.61
C ASN A 211 -3.87 -2.65 11.42
N PRO A 212 -3.08 -1.79 10.77
CA PRO A 212 -2.43 -0.67 11.43
C PRO A 212 -3.44 0.34 12.00
N TYR A 213 -3.01 1.11 12.99
CA TYR A 213 -3.82 2.18 13.60
C TYR A 213 -4.39 3.15 12.58
N ILE A 214 -3.60 3.53 11.57
CA ILE A 214 -4.03 4.45 10.50
C ILE A 214 -5.20 3.86 9.73
N THR A 215 -5.12 2.60 9.34
CA THR A 215 -6.20 1.90 8.64
C THR A 215 -7.43 1.72 9.52
N VAL A 216 -7.26 1.32 10.79
CA VAL A 216 -8.36 1.22 11.77
C VAL A 216 -9.13 2.54 11.88
N HIS A 217 -8.41 3.65 11.88
CA HIS A 217 -8.98 5.00 11.95
C HIS A 217 -9.68 5.42 10.66
N ALA A 218 -9.00 5.32 9.52
CA ALA A 218 -9.52 5.75 8.22
C ALA A 218 -10.79 4.98 7.81
N MET A 219 -10.81 3.67 8.10
CA MET A 219 -11.95 2.78 7.85
C MET A 219 -13.02 2.82 8.95
N LYS A 220 -12.86 3.70 9.95
CA LYS A 220 -13.80 3.89 11.05
C LYS A 220 -14.13 2.60 11.82
N PHE A 221 -13.16 1.71 12.00
CA PHE A 221 -13.39 0.45 12.70
C PHE A 221 -13.79 0.65 14.18
N ASN A 222 -13.52 1.82 14.76
CA ASN A 222 -14.06 2.19 16.08
C ASN A 222 -15.60 2.14 16.17
N GLU A 223 -16.32 2.16 15.04
CA GLU A 223 -17.79 2.03 15.02
C GLU A 223 -18.25 0.58 15.23
N VAL A 224 -17.39 -0.40 14.91
CA VAL A 224 -17.71 -1.84 14.94
C VAL A 224 -16.74 -2.68 15.80
N GLN A 225 -15.69 -2.07 16.33
CA GLN A 225 -14.66 -2.70 17.14
C GLN A 225 -14.42 -1.89 18.42
N LYS A 226 -14.20 -2.57 19.55
CA LYS A 226 -14.02 -1.90 20.83
C LYS A 226 -12.62 -2.07 21.42
N TYR A 227 -12.02 -3.24 21.23
CA TYR A 227 -10.74 -3.59 21.85
C TYR A 227 -9.63 -3.64 20.81
N ILE A 228 -8.47 -3.11 21.16
CA ILE A 228 -7.23 -3.18 20.40
C ILE A 228 -6.22 -3.93 21.26
N THR A 229 -5.58 -4.95 20.70
CA THR A 229 -4.39 -5.57 21.27
C THR A 229 -3.19 -5.17 20.44
N ASN A 230 -2.22 -4.53 21.08
CA ASN A 230 -1.04 -3.95 20.45
C ASN A 230 0.00 -5.00 20.10
N ILE A 231 -0.42 -6.06 19.38
CA ILE A 231 0.52 -7.01 18.77
C ILE A 231 1.27 -6.32 17.63
N ARG A 232 2.55 -6.65 17.46
CA ARG A 232 3.41 -6.02 16.46
C ARG A 232 3.99 -7.05 15.49
N TYR A 233 3.16 -8.02 15.11
CA TYR A 233 3.64 -9.19 14.40
C TYR A 233 4.02 -8.94 12.93
N ILE A 234 3.40 -7.98 12.26
CA ILE A 234 3.72 -7.56 10.90
C ILE A 234 3.72 -6.03 10.84
N PHE A 235 4.80 -5.46 10.31
CA PHE A 235 4.81 -4.06 9.88
C PHE A 235 4.17 -3.98 8.49
N SER A 236 3.08 -3.24 8.35
CA SER A 236 2.32 -3.14 7.09
C SER A 236 3.03 -2.23 6.10
N ILE A 237 3.35 -2.79 4.96
CA ILE A 237 3.97 -2.12 3.82
C ILE A 237 2.99 -2.23 2.64
N GLU A 238 2.81 -1.15 1.91
CA GLU A 238 1.83 -1.05 0.85
C GLU A 238 2.49 -0.53 -0.42
N PRO A 239 2.79 -1.41 -1.40
CA PRO A 239 3.40 -1.00 -2.65
C PRO A 239 2.43 -0.19 -3.51
N LEU A 240 2.96 0.83 -4.17
CA LEU A 240 2.38 1.43 -5.35
C LEU A 240 2.86 0.64 -6.56
N ILE A 241 1.97 -0.10 -7.19
CA ILE A 241 2.26 -0.86 -8.39
C ILE A 241 1.73 -0.14 -9.64
N VAL A 242 2.42 -0.35 -10.74
CA VAL A 242 1.98 0.00 -12.10
C VAL A 242 1.98 -1.27 -12.96
N SER A 243 1.03 -1.40 -13.89
CA SER A 243 1.08 -2.42 -14.93
C SER A 243 2.39 -2.30 -15.69
N GLU A 244 3.18 -3.39 -15.78
CA GLU A 244 4.46 -3.35 -16.50
C GLU A 244 4.26 -3.07 -17.97
N SER A 245 3.23 -3.62 -18.61
CA SER A 245 2.93 -3.36 -20.02
C SER A 245 2.61 -1.87 -20.24
N ILE A 246 1.75 -1.29 -19.41
CA ILE A 246 1.40 0.14 -19.49
C ILE A 246 2.62 1.03 -19.23
N PHE A 247 3.48 0.66 -18.25
CA PHE A 247 4.73 1.39 -17.99
C PHE A 247 5.66 1.39 -19.20
N GLN A 248 5.83 0.24 -19.87
CA GLN A 248 6.72 0.12 -21.04
C GLN A 248 6.19 0.87 -22.27
N GLU A 249 4.88 1.05 -22.40
CA GLU A 249 4.26 1.86 -23.46
C GLU A 249 4.53 3.37 -23.32
N GLN A 250 4.97 3.83 -22.15
CA GLN A 250 5.20 5.25 -21.93
C GLN A 250 6.53 5.72 -22.55
N SER A 251 6.58 7.01 -22.90
CA SER A 251 7.84 7.66 -23.26
C SER A 251 8.83 7.59 -22.08
N LYS A 252 10.12 7.70 -22.38
CA LYS A 252 11.18 7.70 -21.36
C LYS A 252 10.95 8.77 -20.30
N ASP A 253 10.55 9.97 -20.71
CA ASP A 253 10.28 11.07 -19.78
C ASP A 253 9.14 10.74 -18.80
N ILE A 254 8.06 10.08 -19.27
CA ILE A 254 6.96 9.64 -18.41
C ILE A 254 7.40 8.49 -17.51
N GLN A 255 8.18 7.53 -18.00
CA GLN A 255 8.75 6.45 -17.17
C GLN A 255 9.61 7.03 -16.03
N GLU A 256 10.48 7.99 -16.33
CA GLU A 256 11.31 8.68 -15.34
C GLU A 256 10.47 9.48 -14.34
N ALA A 257 9.41 10.17 -14.82
CA ALA A 257 8.47 10.86 -13.95
C ALA A 257 7.77 9.90 -12.98
N ILE A 258 7.30 8.73 -13.46
CA ILE A 258 6.68 7.68 -12.61
C ILE A 258 7.64 7.22 -11.52
N LEU A 259 8.88 6.86 -11.88
CA LEU A 259 9.87 6.37 -10.93
C LEU A 259 10.27 7.44 -9.91
N SER A 260 10.49 8.66 -10.37
CA SER A 260 10.84 9.80 -9.52
C SER A 260 9.68 10.20 -8.59
N ALA A 261 8.45 10.26 -9.10
CA ALA A 261 7.26 10.56 -8.30
C ALA A 261 7.02 9.46 -7.24
N GLY A 262 7.19 8.18 -7.62
CA GLY A 262 7.07 7.06 -6.69
C GLY A 262 8.06 7.13 -5.54
N LYS A 263 9.32 7.48 -5.83
CA LYS A 263 10.35 7.67 -4.79
C LYS A 263 10.03 8.83 -3.85
N GLU A 264 9.59 9.97 -4.37
CA GLU A 264 9.23 11.13 -3.55
C GLU A 264 7.96 10.87 -2.72
N ALA A 265 6.96 10.21 -3.30
CA ALA A 265 5.76 9.80 -2.58
C ALA A 265 6.05 8.78 -1.47
N THR A 266 7.02 7.88 -1.68
CA THR A 266 7.51 6.94 -0.65
C THR A 266 8.06 7.69 0.55
N GLU A 267 8.90 8.70 0.32
CA GLU A 267 9.46 9.51 1.42
C GLU A 267 8.37 10.28 2.17
N TYR A 268 7.41 10.85 1.42
CA TYR A 268 6.25 11.51 2.02
C TYR A 268 5.45 10.54 2.91
N SER A 269 5.18 9.32 2.44
CA SER A 269 4.44 8.31 3.22
C SER A 269 5.16 7.93 4.52
N TYR A 270 6.50 7.85 4.49
CA TYR A 270 7.29 7.58 5.69
C TYR A 270 7.13 8.69 6.73
N GLN A 271 7.21 9.96 6.31
CA GLN A 271 7.00 11.10 7.20
C GLN A 271 5.55 11.14 7.72
N PHE A 272 4.58 10.89 6.86
CA PHE A 272 3.17 10.83 7.25
C PHE A 272 2.91 9.80 8.37
N LEU A 273 3.52 8.62 8.30
CA LEU A 273 3.43 7.62 9.37
C LEU A 273 3.98 8.18 10.68
N LEU A 274 5.20 8.71 10.67
CA LEU A 274 5.87 9.21 11.88
C LEU A 274 5.09 10.35 12.57
N GLU A 275 4.45 11.20 11.78
CA GLU A 275 3.69 12.36 12.28
C GLU A 275 2.28 12.02 12.73
N SER A 276 1.67 10.97 12.17
CA SER A 276 0.23 10.70 12.34
C SER A 276 -0.08 9.61 13.35
N GLU A 277 0.76 8.59 13.53
CA GLU A 277 0.42 7.38 14.28
C GLU A 277 0.01 7.68 15.73
N ASP A 278 0.79 8.47 16.46
CA ASP A 278 0.49 8.83 17.85
C ASP A 278 -0.82 9.63 17.99
N ARG A 279 -1.06 10.57 17.08
CA ARG A 279 -2.29 11.36 17.05
C ARG A 279 -3.50 10.47 16.79
N ILE A 280 -3.41 9.57 15.82
CA ILE A 280 -4.46 8.62 15.45
C ILE A 280 -4.75 7.66 16.59
N ARG A 281 -3.73 7.13 17.26
CA ARG A 281 -3.88 6.27 18.42
C ARG A 281 -4.66 6.96 19.55
N LYS A 282 -4.34 8.23 19.85
CA LYS A 282 -5.05 9.03 20.84
C LYS A 282 -6.51 9.28 20.45
N ASP A 283 -6.77 9.55 19.17
CA ASP A 283 -8.13 9.77 18.66
C ASP A 283 -8.99 8.51 18.76
N LEU A 284 -8.46 7.33 18.43
CA LEU A 284 -9.16 6.05 18.58
C LEU A 284 -9.53 5.78 20.06
N VAL A 285 -8.64 6.10 21.00
CA VAL A 285 -8.95 6.02 22.45
C VAL A 285 -10.05 7.02 22.84
N ALA A 286 -9.98 8.25 22.35
CA ALA A 286 -11.02 9.26 22.58
C ALA A 286 -12.39 8.85 22.01
N LYS A 287 -12.39 8.06 20.92
CA LYS A 287 -13.59 7.44 20.33
C LYS A 287 -14.06 6.17 21.07
N GLY A 288 -13.45 5.82 22.22
CA GLY A 288 -13.88 4.74 23.09
C GLY A 288 -13.22 3.38 22.83
N MET A 289 -12.21 3.30 22.00
CA MET A 289 -11.44 2.06 21.85
C MET A 289 -10.51 1.85 23.06
N VAL A 290 -10.38 0.60 23.50
CA VAL A 290 -9.56 0.19 24.65
C VAL A 290 -8.31 -0.51 24.13
N ILE A 291 -7.15 0.08 24.37
CA ILE A 291 -5.86 -0.50 23.98
C ILE A 291 -5.33 -1.39 25.10
N THR A 292 -4.87 -2.58 24.73
CA THR A 292 -4.29 -3.59 25.61
C THR A 292 -2.93 -4.02 25.06
N GLU A 293 -1.92 -4.14 25.93
CA GLU A 293 -0.62 -4.69 25.58
C GLU A 293 -0.62 -6.21 25.80
N PRO A 294 0.01 -7.00 24.90
CA PRO A 294 0.24 -8.41 25.13
C PRO A 294 1.06 -8.66 26.39
N ALA A 295 0.73 -9.74 27.12
CA ALA A 295 1.53 -10.16 28.25
C ALA A 295 2.95 -10.56 27.83
N ASP A 296 3.91 -10.39 28.72
CA ASP A 296 5.31 -10.82 28.59
C ASP A 296 6.03 -10.31 27.29
N GLY A 297 5.61 -9.15 26.78
CA GLY A 297 6.23 -8.54 25.60
C GLY A 297 6.18 -9.43 24.37
N GLU A 298 5.07 -10.12 24.14
CA GLU A 298 4.80 -10.98 22.99
C GLU A 298 5.70 -12.24 22.87
N LYS A 299 6.44 -12.63 23.93
CA LYS A 299 7.40 -13.76 23.86
C LYS A 299 6.79 -15.05 23.35
N GLU A 300 5.59 -15.41 23.83
CA GLU A 300 4.90 -16.60 23.39
C GLU A 300 4.43 -16.46 21.93
N TRP A 301 3.88 -15.31 21.56
CA TRP A 301 3.44 -15.00 20.19
C TRP A 301 4.60 -15.14 19.18
N ILE A 302 5.74 -14.53 19.49
CA ILE A 302 6.98 -14.59 18.70
C ILE A 302 7.46 -16.05 18.57
N SER A 303 7.58 -16.74 19.71
CA SER A 303 8.10 -18.11 19.75
C SER A 303 7.28 -19.07 18.89
N LYS A 304 5.94 -18.96 18.92
CA LYS A 304 5.05 -19.79 18.12
C LYS A 304 5.30 -19.58 16.62
N VAL A 305 5.25 -18.36 16.14
CA VAL A 305 5.35 -18.11 14.69
C VAL A 305 6.77 -18.34 14.15
N THR A 306 7.81 -18.03 14.91
CA THR A 306 9.18 -18.28 14.45
C THR A 306 9.49 -19.77 14.33
N LYS A 307 8.91 -20.60 15.20
CA LYS A 307 9.11 -22.08 15.17
C LYS A 307 8.18 -22.77 14.19
N GLU A 308 6.91 -22.36 14.11
CA GLU A 308 5.88 -23.11 13.42
C GLU A 308 5.52 -22.51 12.04
N VAL A 309 5.75 -21.23 11.80
CA VAL A 309 5.38 -20.53 10.56
C VAL A 309 6.59 -20.32 9.66
N TRP A 310 7.68 -19.75 10.15
CA TRP A 310 8.84 -19.42 9.34
C TRP A 310 9.33 -20.57 8.45
N PRO A 311 9.52 -21.81 8.98
CA PRO A 311 10.02 -22.92 8.17
C PRO A 311 9.10 -23.30 7.00
N LYS A 312 7.80 -23.07 7.12
CA LYS A 312 6.83 -23.38 6.04
C LYS A 312 7.00 -22.50 4.81
N PHE A 313 7.56 -21.30 4.99
CA PHE A 313 7.64 -20.28 3.92
C PHE A 313 9.06 -20.02 3.43
N TYR A 314 10.08 -20.72 3.93
CA TYR A 314 11.47 -20.54 3.45
C TYR A 314 11.57 -20.65 1.93
N ALA A 315 10.96 -21.69 1.34
CA ALA A 315 11.04 -21.90 -0.10
C ALA A 315 10.41 -20.75 -0.91
N SER A 316 9.26 -20.26 -0.49
CA SER A 316 8.53 -19.20 -1.20
C SER A 316 9.21 -17.83 -1.15
N ILE A 317 9.93 -17.52 -0.05
CA ILE A 317 10.64 -16.25 0.12
C ILE A 317 12.08 -16.27 -0.43
N GLY A 318 12.51 -17.34 -1.09
CA GLY A 318 13.85 -17.46 -1.67
C GLY A 318 14.86 -18.26 -0.83
N GLY A 319 14.41 -19.02 0.16
CA GLY A 319 15.21 -19.91 1.00
C GLY A 319 15.50 -19.35 2.38
N LYS A 320 15.90 -20.27 3.28
CA LYS A 320 16.32 -19.90 4.64
C LYS A 320 17.51 -18.93 4.64
N GLU A 321 18.47 -19.13 3.73
CA GLU A 321 19.63 -18.27 3.58
C GLU A 321 19.22 -16.81 3.27
N LYS A 322 18.19 -16.62 2.44
CA LYS A 322 17.64 -15.29 2.15
C LYS A 322 17.12 -14.62 3.41
N LEU A 323 16.39 -15.34 4.24
CA LEU A 323 15.90 -14.84 5.53
C LEU A 323 17.06 -14.49 6.47
N ASP A 324 18.07 -15.39 6.61
CA ASP A 324 19.23 -15.18 7.46
C ASP A 324 20.04 -13.94 7.01
N ASN A 325 20.24 -13.77 5.70
CA ASN A 325 20.92 -12.61 5.15
C ASN A 325 20.11 -11.31 5.36
N THR A 326 18.79 -11.40 5.28
CA THR A 326 17.91 -10.27 5.58
C THR A 326 18.04 -9.87 7.06
N LEU A 327 17.99 -10.83 7.99
CA LEU A 327 18.19 -10.59 9.43
C LEU A 327 19.56 -9.96 9.71
N LYS A 328 20.64 -10.49 9.11
CA LYS A 328 21.99 -9.89 9.23
C LYS A 328 22.01 -8.44 8.71
N SER A 329 21.33 -8.16 7.60
CA SER A 329 21.26 -6.78 7.08
C SER A 329 20.57 -5.82 8.05
N LEU A 330 19.66 -6.34 8.89
CA LEU A 330 18.98 -5.61 9.96
C LEU A 330 19.75 -5.59 11.30
N GLY A 331 20.92 -6.24 11.36
CA GLY A 331 21.76 -6.31 12.58
C GLY A 331 21.38 -7.42 13.55
N ARG A 332 20.69 -8.46 13.07
CA ARG A 332 20.21 -9.61 13.86
C ARG A 332 20.70 -10.94 13.31
#